data_d8c068d158b5d9d1b50912b1c1932f0d
#
_entry.id   d8c068d158b5d9d1b50912b1c1932f0d
#
_cell.length_a   1.000
_cell.length_b   1.000
_cell.length_c   1.000
_cell.angle_alpha   90.00
_cell.angle_beta   90.00
_cell.angle_gamma   90.00
#
_symmetry.space_group_name_H-M   'P 1'
#
loop_
_entity.id
_entity.type
_entity.pdbx_description
1 polymer ?
#
loop_
_entity_poly.entity_id
_entity_poly.type
_entity_poly.pdbx_seq_one_letter_code
_entity_poly.pdbx_strand_id
1 'polypeptide(L)'
;MRQKLFEPEHVLDLRGIAALRGIRRQPDGGVEIGALTTLRAIERSDFLRQHYAVLTEAAATVASPVLRNMGTIGGNICLDTRCLWYNQSLTWRKGCGFCIKKDGDLCHVAPGGSKCWAVFSGDTPPALLCLNAEIEIASAAGTRRLPLQNFYTGLGDNYRCLQPDELVTRVFLPASSAGYRGVYRKLRVRGSIDYPLAGVAVVMKRSNGHVADARIGITAVNPAPLLVVGAGEMLAGNAVDEALAEAVGDLAARIGKPLTTSALTPEYRREMIRVFTKRAVLAAAAN
;
A
#
# COMPACT_ATOMS: atom_id res chain seq x y z
N MET A 1 12.12 0.56 -20.30
CA MET A 1 12.44 -0.78 -20.86
C MET A 1 11.35 -1.21 -21.88
N ARG A 2 10.70 -2.39 -21.80
CA ARG A 2 9.84 -2.93 -22.89
C ARG A 2 8.84 -1.91 -23.50
N GLN A 3 8.18 -1.11 -22.67
CA GLN A 3 7.23 -0.06 -23.11
C GLN A 3 7.89 1.31 -23.31
N LYS A 4 9.21 1.40 -23.19
CA LYS A 4 9.98 2.65 -23.24
C LYS A 4 9.47 3.72 -22.27
N LEU A 5 8.98 3.33 -21.10
CA LEU A 5 8.67 4.23 -20.00
C LEU A 5 9.92 4.72 -19.29
N PHE A 6 10.93 3.84 -19.18
CA PHE A 6 12.23 4.12 -18.62
C PHE A 6 13.31 3.57 -19.56
N GLU A 7 14.35 4.34 -19.78
CA GLU A 7 15.55 3.98 -20.58
C GLU A 7 16.81 4.23 -19.72
N PRO A 8 17.03 3.40 -18.67
CA PRO A 8 18.16 3.59 -17.77
C PRO A 8 19.48 3.23 -18.48
N GLU A 9 20.51 4.04 -18.28
CA GLU A 9 21.86 3.76 -18.73
C GLU A 9 22.50 2.60 -17.95
N HIS A 10 22.15 2.47 -16.66
CA HIS A 10 22.65 1.44 -15.77
C HIS A 10 21.51 0.73 -15.02
N VAL A 11 21.71 -0.55 -14.76
CA VAL A 11 20.82 -1.37 -13.92
C VAL A 11 21.66 -2.04 -12.84
N LEU A 12 21.37 -1.75 -11.58
CA LEU A 12 22.05 -2.33 -10.43
C LEU A 12 21.28 -3.52 -9.90
N ASP A 13 21.93 -4.68 -9.79
CA ASP A 13 21.34 -5.85 -9.14
C ASP A 13 21.66 -5.85 -7.64
N LEU A 14 20.65 -5.61 -6.83
CA LEU A 14 20.78 -5.55 -5.38
C LEU A 14 20.73 -6.93 -4.70
N ARG A 15 20.44 -8.00 -5.43
CA ARG A 15 20.19 -9.35 -4.85
C ARG A 15 21.37 -9.91 -4.09
N GLY A 16 22.59 -9.48 -4.38
CA GLY A 16 23.82 -9.88 -3.67
C GLY A 16 23.99 -9.26 -2.28
N ILE A 17 23.19 -8.26 -1.89
CA ILE A 17 23.34 -7.53 -0.62
C ILE A 17 22.55 -8.27 0.48
N ALA A 18 23.21 -9.16 1.22
CA ALA A 18 22.60 -9.97 2.26
C ALA A 18 22.01 -9.13 3.41
N ALA A 19 22.62 -7.99 3.74
CA ALA A 19 22.16 -7.07 4.79
C ALA A 19 20.75 -6.49 4.54
N LEU A 20 20.28 -6.48 3.29
CA LEU A 20 18.96 -6.02 2.91
C LEU A 20 17.88 -7.11 3.03
N ARG A 21 18.18 -8.27 3.59
CA ARG A 21 17.27 -9.41 3.73
C ARG A 21 17.02 -9.77 5.18
N GLY A 22 15.88 -10.43 5.40
CA GLY A 22 15.54 -11.06 6.67
C GLY A 22 14.55 -10.26 7.51
N ILE A 23 14.03 -10.95 8.52
CA ILE A 23 13.10 -10.43 9.52
C ILE A 23 13.80 -10.60 10.86
N ARG A 24 14.03 -9.51 11.57
CA ARG A 24 14.79 -9.49 12.83
C ARG A 24 13.97 -8.84 13.92
N ARG A 25 13.87 -9.49 15.08
CA ARG A 25 13.31 -8.88 16.29
C ARG A 25 14.30 -7.85 16.82
N GLN A 26 13.78 -6.69 17.22
CA GLN A 26 14.57 -5.64 17.84
C GLN A 26 14.54 -5.78 19.37
N PRO A 27 15.55 -5.27 20.11
CA PRO A 27 15.59 -5.33 21.56
C PRO A 27 14.40 -4.64 22.24
N ASP A 28 13.80 -3.62 21.62
CA ASP A 28 12.61 -2.92 22.09
C ASP A 28 11.29 -3.70 21.85
N GLY A 29 11.39 -4.91 21.30
CA GLY A 29 10.23 -5.75 20.93
C GLY A 29 9.64 -5.44 19.56
N GLY A 30 10.16 -4.44 18.85
CA GLY A 30 9.78 -4.16 17.46
C GLY A 30 10.38 -5.16 16.45
N VAL A 31 10.18 -4.90 15.18
CA VAL A 31 10.66 -5.75 14.09
C VAL A 31 11.31 -4.92 12.99
N GLU A 32 12.47 -5.34 12.56
CA GLU A 32 13.15 -4.89 11.35
C GLU A 32 12.93 -5.90 10.23
N ILE A 33 12.56 -5.41 9.04
CA ILE A 33 12.42 -6.21 7.82
C ILE A 33 13.30 -5.58 6.74
N GLY A 34 14.29 -6.31 6.25
CA GLY A 34 15.14 -5.83 5.15
C GLY A 34 14.34 -5.65 3.86
N ALA A 35 14.60 -4.60 3.09
CA ALA A 35 13.82 -4.24 1.90
C ALA A 35 13.80 -5.33 0.80
N LEU A 36 14.84 -6.18 0.73
CA LEU A 36 14.90 -7.33 -0.17
C LEU A 36 14.28 -8.61 0.40
N THR A 37 13.65 -8.55 1.58
CA THR A 37 12.89 -9.69 2.11
C THR A 37 11.72 -9.97 1.18
N THR A 38 11.61 -11.21 0.71
CA THR A 38 10.59 -11.59 -0.25
C THR A 38 9.20 -11.57 0.39
N LEU A 39 8.19 -11.25 -0.39
CA LEU A 39 6.78 -11.30 0.05
C LEU A 39 6.40 -12.71 0.50
N ARG A 40 7.04 -13.75 -0.09
CA ARG A 40 6.86 -15.14 0.34
C ARG A 40 7.41 -15.39 1.74
N ALA A 41 8.56 -14.82 2.08
CA ALA A 41 9.13 -14.93 3.43
C ALA A 41 8.24 -14.23 4.47
N ILE A 42 7.67 -13.07 4.13
CA ILE A 42 6.71 -12.35 4.99
C ILE A 42 5.44 -13.17 5.17
N GLU A 43 4.83 -13.65 4.09
CA GLU A 43 3.63 -14.48 4.09
C GLU A 43 3.76 -15.72 4.99
N ARG A 44 4.96 -16.36 4.98
CA ARG A 44 5.25 -17.61 5.72
C ARG A 44 5.83 -17.40 7.11
N SER A 45 6.10 -16.18 7.52
CA SER A 45 6.64 -15.89 8.85
C SER A 45 5.59 -16.13 9.93
N ASP A 46 5.75 -17.18 10.74
CA ASP A 46 4.85 -17.47 11.86
C ASP A 46 4.87 -16.34 12.88
N PHE A 47 6.04 -15.73 13.11
CA PHE A 47 6.17 -14.58 13.98
C PHE A 47 5.35 -13.39 13.49
N LEU A 48 5.45 -13.01 12.20
CA LEU A 48 4.65 -11.91 11.66
C LEU A 48 3.15 -12.27 11.62
N ARG A 49 2.80 -13.51 11.37
CA ARG A 49 1.41 -13.97 11.38
C ARG A 49 0.79 -13.84 12.76
N GLN A 50 1.55 -14.15 13.81
CA GLN A 50 1.10 -14.06 15.19
C GLN A 50 0.97 -12.60 15.68
N HIS A 51 1.91 -11.72 15.30
CA HIS A 51 2.04 -10.40 15.89
C HIS A 51 1.61 -9.25 14.95
N TYR A 52 1.63 -9.45 13.64
CA TYR A 52 1.37 -8.45 12.60
C TYR A 52 0.55 -9.04 11.45
N ALA A 53 -0.53 -9.76 11.75
CA ALA A 53 -1.31 -10.58 10.83
C ALA A 53 -1.73 -9.85 9.55
N VAL A 54 -2.16 -8.59 9.64
CA VAL A 54 -2.58 -7.79 8.49
C VAL A 54 -1.49 -7.67 7.40
N LEU A 55 -0.21 -7.64 7.79
CA LEU A 55 0.91 -7.59 6.85
C LEU A 55 1.07 -8.92 6.10
N THR A 56 0.94 -10.05 6.79
CA THR A 56 1.03 -11.37 6.16
C THR A 56 -0.16 -11.63 5.23
N GLU A 57 -1.36 -11.21 5.62
CA GLU A 57 -2.54 -11.29 4.74
C GLU A 57 -2.36 -10.43 3.49
N ALA A 58 -1.93 -9.17 3.63
CA ALA A 58 -1.67 -8.28 2.50
C ALA A 58 -0.60 -8.87 1.56
N ALA A 59 0.52 -9.35 2.11
CA ALA A 59 1.60 -9.98 1.33
C ALA A 59 1.10 -11.21 0.57
N ALA A 60 0.24 -12.05 1.17
CA ALA A 60 -0.33 -13.25 0.55
C ALA A 60 -1.22 -12.96 -0.68
N THR A 61 -1.75 -11.73 -0.80
CA THR A 61 -2.59 -11.34 -1.95
C THR A 61 -1.81 -10.77 -3.13
N VAL A 62 -0.51 -10.47 -2.95
CA VAL A 62 0.32 -9.91 -4.02
C VAL A 62 0.55 -10.95 -5.13
N ALA A 63 0.27 -10.55 -6.36
CA ALA A 63 0.55 -11.29 -7.60
C ALA A 63 0.15 -12.78 -7.54
N SER A 64 1.13 -13.70 -7.55
CA SER A 64 0.97 -15.15 -7.43
C SER A 64 2.00 -15.73 -6.46
N PRO A 65 1.80 -16.98 -5.95
CA PRO A 65 2.78 -17.64 -5.08
C PRO A 65 4.20 -17.67 -5.67
N VAL A 66 4.32 -17.91 -6.98
CA VAL A 66 5.62 -17.95 -7.68
C VAL A 66 6.26 -16.55 -7.71
N LEU A 67 5.49 -15.52 -8.08
CA LEU A 67 6.00 -14.15 -8.16
C LEU A 67 6.39 -13.59 -6.77
N ARG A 68 5.73 -14.01 -5.71
CA ARG A 68 6.10 -13.62 -4.33
C ARG A 68 7.45 -14.15 -3.86
N ASN A 69 8.00 -15.19 -4.51
CA ASN A 69 9.37 -15.65 -4.26
C ASN A 69 10.43 -14.65 -4.75
N MET A 70 10.08 -13.78 -5.70
CA MET A 70 10.97 -12.75 -6.25
C MET A 70 10.59 -11.34 -5.81
N GLY A 71 9.31 -11.06 -5.69
CA GLY A 71 8.80 -9.77 -5.20
C GLY A 71 9.20 -9.52 -3.76
N THR A 72 9.64 -8.29 -3.44
CA THR A 72 10.16 -7.90 -2.13
C THR A 72 9.28 -6.83 -1.48
N ILE A 73 9.41 -6.67 -0.16
CA ILE A 73 8.67 -5.64 0.58
C ILE A 73 9.06 -4.23 0.10
N GLY A 74 10.34 -3.96 -0.10
CA GLY A 74 10.84 -2.68 -0.63
C GLY A 74 10.32 -2.41 -2.04
N GLY A 75 10.30 -3.44 -2.92
CA GLY A 75 9.72 -3.33 -4.27
C GLY A 75 8.22 -3.04 -4.24
N ASN A 76 7.47 -3.57 -3.26
CA ASN A 76 6.04 -3.30 -3.12
C ASN A 76 5.77 -1.89 -2.56
N ILE A 77 6.59 -1.41 -1.63
CA ILE A 77 6.54 -0.04 -1.09
C ILE A 77 6.88 0.98 -2.18
N CYS A 78 7.92 0.71 -2.98
CA CYS A 78 8.40 1.59 -4.04
C CYS A 78 7.69 1.42 -5.39
N LEU A 79 6.58 0.68 -5.43
CA LEU A 79 5.84 0.42 -6.66
C LEU A 79 5.47 1.73 -7.36
N ASP A 80 5.77 1.81 -8.66
CA ASP A 80 5.36 2.97 -9.47
C ASP A 80 3.83 3.04 -9.60
N THR A 81 3.30 4.25 -9.60
CA THR A 81 1.87 4.49 -9.81
C THR A 81 1.44 4.12 -11.23
N ARG A 82 0.20 3.68 -11.38
CA ARG A 82 -0.33 3.11 -12.61
C ARG A 82 -1.50 3.91 -13.16
N CYS A 83 -1.59 3.94 -14.49
CA CYS A 83 -2.71 4.56 -15.20
C CYS A 83 -2.84 3.89 -16.58
N LEU A 84 -4.07 3.70 -17.06
CA LEU A 84 -4.33 3.15 -18.40
C LEU A 84 -3.69 3.99 -19.51
N TRP A 85 -3.57 5.29 -19.30
CA TRP A 85 -2.92 6.22 -20.25
C TRP A 85 -1.39 6.16 -20.21
N TYR A 86 -0.80 5.82 -19.07
CA TYR A 86 0.64 5.74 -18.89
C TYR A 86 1.22 4.37 -19.24
N ASN A 87 0.57 3.29 -18.80
CA ASN A 87 1.10 1.93 -18.94
C ASN A 87 0.85 1.32 -20.33
N GLN A 88 1.15 2.07 -21.39
CA GLN A 88 1.01 1.72 -22.80
C GLN A 88 2.34 1.76 -23.56
N SER A 89 2.34 1.24 -24.78
CA SER A 89 3.52 1.33 -25.67
C SER A 89 3.86 2.79 -26.01
N LEU A 90 5.12 3.05 -26.38
CA LEU A 90 5.54 4.37 -26.82
C LEU A 90 4.70 4.88 -28.00
N THR A 91 4.43 4.02 -28.99
CA THR A 91 3.62 4.39 -30.18
C THR A 91 2.22 4.83 -29.77
N TRP A 92 1.56 4.07 -28.89
CA TRP A 92 0.22 4.42 -28.41
C TRP A 92 0.23 5.76 -27.64
N ARG A 93 1.16 5.93 -26.69
CA ARG A 93 1.28 7.18 -25.92
C ARG A 93 1.54 8.38 -26.80
N LYS A 94 2.41 8.23 -27.83
CA LYS A 94 2.69 9.29 -28.82
C LYS A 94 1.43 9.64 -29.62
N GLY A 95 0.65 8.66 -30.04
CA GLY A 95 -0.62 8.88 -30.73
C GLY A 95 -1.67 9.62 -29.91
N CYS A 96 -1.62 9.50 -28.58
CA CYS A 96 -2.49 10.21 -27.64
C CYS A 96 -1.93 11.55 -27.16
N GLY A 97 -0.75 12.01 -27.67
CA GLY A 97 -0.11 13.25 -27.23
C GLY A 97 0.57 13.17 -25.86
N PHE A 98 0.91 11.93 -25.39
CA PHE A 98 1.50 11.67 -24.07
C PHE A 98 0.59 12.08 -22.90
N CYS A 99 1.12 12.20 -21.69
CA CYS A 99 0.40 12.67 -20.51
C CYS A 99 1.35 13.32 -19.49
N ILE A 100 0.81 14.07 -18.55
CA ILE A 100 1.58 14.81 -17.54
C ILE A 100 2.56 13.93 -16.74
N LYS A 101 2.31 12.62 -16.60
CA LYS A 101 3.23 11.70 -15.93
C LYS A 101 4.50 11.45 -16.75
N LYS A 102 4.40 11.53 -18.07
CA LYS A 102 5.54 11.23 -18.96
C LYS A 102 5.37 11.91 -20.33
N ASP A 103 6.29 12.80 -20.63
CA ASP A 103 6.50 13.45 -21.95
C ASP A 103 5.37 14.38 -22.43
N GLY A 104 4.33 14.66 -21.61
CA GLY A 104 3.22 15.57 -21.92
C GLY A 104 2.83 16.43 -20.73
N ASP A 105 1.80 17.25 -20.89
CA ASP A 105 1.34 18.28 -19.95
C ASP A 105 -0.12 18.09 -19.50
N LEU A 106 -0.86 17.18 -20.14
CA LEU A 106 -2.28 16.92 -19.86
C LEU A 106 -2.47 15.64 -19.05
N CYS A 107 -3.34 15.68 -18.04
CA CYS A 107 -3.85 14.48 -17.39
C CYS A 107 -5.14 14.01 -18.05
N HIS A 108 -5.13 12.94 -18.83
CA HIS A 108 -6.31 12.44 -19.58
C HIS A 108 -7.47 11.94 -18.68
N VAL A 109 -7.23 11.63 -17.42
CA VAL A 109 -8.29 11.23 -16.47
C VAL A 109 -8.84 12.40 -15.66
N ALA A 110 -8.16 13.54 -15.67
CA ALA A 110 -8.57 14.79 -15.01
C ALA A 110 -8.05 16.01 -15.79
N PRO A 111 -8.55 16.27 -17.02
CA PRO A 111 -7.96 17.23 -17.93
C PRO A 111 -8.04 18.70 -17.45
N GLY A 112 -8.96 19.01 -16.52
CA GLY A 112 -9.04 20.34 -15.91
C GLY A 112 -8.08 20.57 -14.75
N GLY A 113 -7.25 19.58 -14.38
CA GLY A 113 -6.30 19.67 -13.26
C GLY A 113 -4.85 19.71 -13.72
N SER A 114 -3.97 20.18 -12.83
CA SER A 114 -2.52 20.31 -13.06
C SER A 114 -1.69 19.19 -12.42
N LYS A 115 -2.32 18.13 -11.87
CA LYS A 115 -1.58 17.04 -11.22
C LYS A 115 -1.85 15.67 -11.86
N CYS A 116 -0.86 14.78 -11.77
CA CYS A 116 -1.03 13.39 -12.17
C CYS A 116 -1.87 12.62 -11.14
N TRP A 117 -2.86 11.87 -11.62
CA TRP A 117 -3.73 11.00 -10.81
C TRP A 117 -3.44 9.51 -11.00
N ALA A 118 -2.29 9.14 -11.55
CA ALA A 118 -1.90 7.73 -11.63
C ALA A 118 -1.98 7.08 -10.23
N VAL A 119 -2.62 5.92 -10.15
CA VAL A 119 -3.01 5.32 -8.88
C VAL A 119 -1.88 4.45 -8.31
N PHE A 120 -1.64 4.56 -7.01
CA PHE A 120 -0.77 3.64 -6.29
C PHE A 120 -1.51 2.34 -5.96
N SER A 121 -0.92 1.19 -6.30
CA SER A 121 -1.59 -0.12 -6.22
C SER A 121 -0.75 -1.20 -5.51
N GLY A 122 0.02 -0.82 -4.48
CA GLY A 122 0.70 -1.78 -3.60
C GLY A 122 -0.25 -2.35 -2.55
N ASP A 123 -0.18 -3.66 -2.29
CA ASP A 123 -1.03 -4.33 -1.28
C ASP A 123 -0.49 -4.14 0.14
N THR A 124 0.84 -4.18 0.36
CA THR A 124 1.42 -4.11 1.71
C THR A 124 1.42 -2.71 2.33
N PRO A 125 1.53 -1.58 1.58
CA PRO A 125 1.59 -0.27 2.18
C PRO A 125 0.40 0.14 3.06
N PRO A 126 -0.88 -0.09 2.72
CA PRO A 126 -1.97 0.23 3.63
C PRO A 126 -1.91 -0.55 4.95
N ALA A 127 -1.47 -1.82 4.92
CA ALA A 127 -1.23 -2.60 6.13
C ALA A 127 -0.08 -2.03 6.97
N LEU A 128 1.02 -1.63 6.32
CA LEU A 128 2.17 -0.99 6.97
C LEU A 128 1.81 0.37 7.59
N LEU A 129 0.98 1.17 6.92
CA LEU A 129 0.45 2.43 7.48
C LEU A 129 -0.35 2.15 8.76
N CYS A 130 -1.24 1.17 8.74
CA CYS A 130 -2.02 0.78 9.92
C CYS A 130 -1.13 0.29 11.08
N LEU A 131 0.05 -0.25 10.77
CA LEU A 131 1.02 -0.72 11.76
C LEU A 131 2.01 0.38 12.21
N ASN A 132 1.81 1.65 11.81
CA ASN A 132 2.72 2.75 12.08
C ASN A 132 4.17 2.43 11.67
N ALA A 133 4.34 1.81 10.51
CA ALA A 133 5.64 1.43 10.00
C ALA A 133 6.50 2.66 9.70
N GLU A 134 7.80 2.53 9.97
CA GLU A 134 8.82 3.45 9.49
C GLU A 134 9.70 2.76 8.45
N ILE A 135 10.34 3.54 7.61
CA ILE A 135 11.32 3.06 6.65
C ILE A 135 12.66 3.74 6.84
N GLU A 136 13.73 3.00 6.54
CA GLU A 136 15.08 3.54 6.41
C GLU A 136 15.40 3.73 4.94
N ILE A 137 15.97 4.87 4.63
CA ILE A 137 16.47 5.24 3.32
C ILE A 137 17.96 5.51 3.45
N ALA A 138 18.75 4.94 2.55
CA ALA A 138 20.21 5.11 2.49
C ALA A 138 20.63 5.78 1.20
N SER A 139 21.68 6.61 1.29
CA SER A 139 22.45 7.18 0.17
C SER A 139 23.95 7.15 0.50
N ALA A 140 24.78 7.69 -0.37
CA ALA A 140 26.19 7.88 -0.09
C ALA A 140 26.46 8.84 1.09
N ALA A 141 25.54 9.76 1.37
CA ALA A 141 25.64 10.71 2.48
C ALA A 141 25.26 10.11 3.85
N GLY A 142 24.68 8.91 3.89
CA GLY A 142 24.26 8.25 5.12
C GLY A 142 22.85 7.68 5.05
N THR A 143 22.25 7.46 6.21
CA THR A 143 20.90 6.92 6.35
C THR A 143 19.97 7.89 7.04
N ARG A 144 18.69 7.87 6.65
CA ARG A 144 17.61 8.58 7.33
C ARG A 144 16.42 7.67 7.54
N ARG A 145 15.67 7.90 8.60
CA ARG A 145 14.46 7.16 8.96
C ARG A 145 13.27 8.08 8.99
N LEU A 146 12.13 7.62 8.47
CA LEU A 146 10.88 8.39 8.45
C LEU A 146 9.66 7.47 8.54
N PRO A 147 8.53 7.97 9.10
CA PRO A 147 7.25 7.29 9.03
C PRO A 147 6.85 7.01 7.58
N LEU A 148 6.35 5.80 7.29
CA LEU A 148 5.95 5.42 5.93
C LEU A 148 4.91 6.37 5.32
N GLN A 149 4.03 6.94 6.12
CA GLN A 149 3.05 7.91 5.63
C GLN A 149 3.68 9.15 4.97
N ASN A 150 4.89 9.54 5.39
CA ASN A 150 5.62 10.68 4.86
C ASN A 150 6.45 10.34 3.61
N PHE A 151 6.47 9.07 3.21
CA PHE A 151 7.17 8.61 2.01
C PHE A 151 6.41 8.94 0.72
N TYR A 152 5.08 8.96 0.77
CA TYR A 152 4.22 9.17 -0.38
C TYR A 152 3.79 10.64 -0.47
N THR A 153 3.94 11.24 -1.65
CA THR A 153 3.64 12.66 -1.88
C THR A 153 2.15 12.93 -2.18
N GLY A 154 1.40 11.91 -2.58
CA GLY A 154 0.03 12.07 -3.08
C GLY A 154 -0.08 12.53 -4.53
N LEU A 155 1.05 12.60 -5.27
CA LEU A 155 1.11 12.89 -6.70
C LEU A 155 1.36 11.59 -7.46
N GLY A 156 0.78 11.45 -8.66
CA GLY A 156 0.91 10.24 -9.44
C GLY A 156 2.22 10.15 -10.24
N ASP A 157 2.86 11.24 -10.52
CA ASP A 157 4.13 11.37 -11.25
C ASP A 157 5.33 11.37 -10.29
N ASN A 158 5.37 12.28 -9.35
CA ASN A 158 6.37 12.34 -8.27
C ASN A 158 5.79 11.71 -7.00
N TYR A 159 5.52 10.41 -7.01
CA TYR A 159 4.69 9.70 -6.02
C TYR A 159 5.39 9.39 -4.70
N ARG A 160 6.71 9.58 -4.60
CA ARG A 160 7.53 9.28 -3.41
C ARG A 160 8.63 10.31 -3.19
N CYS A 161 9.04 10.49 -1.94
CA CYS A 161 10.09 11.46 -1.57
C CYS A 161 11.53 10.93 -1.74
N LEU A 162 11.72 9.80 -2.44
CA LEU A 162 13.02 9.19 -2.69
C LEU A 162 13.80 10.00 -3.72
N GLN A 163 15.04 10.40 -3.39
CA GLN A 163 15.94 11.06 -4.32
C GLN A 163 16.58 10.05 -5.28
N PRO A 164 17.17 10.48 -6.41
CA PRO A 164 17.75 9.58 -7.41
C PRO A 164 18.87 8.67 -6.90
N ASP A 165 19.63 9.11 -5.88
CA ASP A 165 20.72 8.38 -5.24
C ASP A 165 20.31 7.66 -3.95
N GLU A 166 19.03 7.66 -3.62
CA GLU A 166 18.50 7.04 -2.41
C GLU A 166 17.87 5.66 -2.66
N LEU A 167 18.03 4.77 -1.68
CA LEU A 167 17.48 3.42 -1.68
C LEU A 167 16.78 3.13 -0.36
N VAL A 168 15.57 2.58 -0.41
CA VAL A 168 14.88 2.02 0.77
C VAL A 168 15.60 0.73 1.18
N THR A 169 16.09 0.68 2.42
CA THR A 169 16.89 -0.44 2.94
C THR A 169 16.16 -1.32 3.93
N ARG A 170 15.29 -0.74 4.77
CA ARG A 170 14.59 -1.45 5.85
C ARG A 170 13.20 -0.89 6.08
N VAL A 171 12.36 -1.74 6.66
CA VAL A 171 11.05 -1.40 7.24
C VAL A 171 11.10 -1.76 8.72
N PHE A 172 10.58 -0.88 9.56
CA PHE A 172 10.47 -1.08 11.00
C PHE A 172 9.01 -1.09 11.43
N LEU A 173 8.64 -2.09 12.22
CA LEU A 173 7.34 -2.16 12.88
C LEU A 173 7.54 -1.98 14.37
N PRO A 174 6.93 -0.97 15.01
CA PRO A 174 7.08 -0.75 16.43
C PRO A 174 6.40 -1.85 17.25
N ALA A 175 6.95 -2.16 18.42
CA ALA A 175 6.38 -3.13 19.35
C ALA A 175 4.93 -2.78 19.75
N SER A 176 4.59 -1.50 19.84
CA SER A 176 3.25 -1.01 20.13
C SER A 176 2.19 -1.43 19.11
N SER A 177 2.62 -1.74 17.89
CA SER A 177 1.74 -2.24 16.81
C SER A 177 1.62 -3.77 16.79
N ALA A 178 2.27 -4.49 17.68
CA ALA A 178 2.11 -5.94 17.80
C ALA A 178 0.77 -6.31 18.44
N GLY A 179 0.23 -7.47 18.07
CA GLY A 179 -0.97 -8.05 18.68
C GLY A 179 -2.29 -7.38 18.28
N TYR A 180 -2.28 -6.48 17.27
CA TYR A 180 -3.54 -6.06 16.67
C TYR A 180 -4.15 -7.21 15.86
N ARG A 181 -5.45 -7.38 16.00
CA ARG A 181 -6.22 -8.15 15.03
C ARG A 181 -6.23 -7.41 13.73
N GLY A 182 -5.97 -8.09 12.64
CA GLY A 182 -5.79 -7.44 11.35
C GLY A 182 -6.48 -8.19 10.23
N VAL A 183 -7.07 -7.44 9.30
CA VAL A 183 -7.75 -7.98 8.12
C VAL A 183 -7.35 -7.17 6.89
N TYR A 184 -7.03 -7.84 5.80
CA TYR A 184 -6.83 -7.22 4.50
C TYR A 184 -7.86 -7.71 3.47
N ARG A 185 -8.48 -6.79 2.73
CA ARG A 185 -9.43 -7.09 1.65
C ARG A 185 -8.98 -6.44 0.35
N LYS A 186 -9.07 -7.20 -0.74
CA LYS A 186 -8.59 -6.79 -2.07
C LYS A 186 -9.65 -7.05 -3.13
N LEU A 187 -10.04 -6.00 -3.86
CA LEU A 187 -10.76 -6.12 -5.12
C LEU A 187 -9.78 -6.37 -6.25
N ARG A 188 -10.03 -7.39 -7.05
CA ARG A 188 -9.28 -7.72 -8.28
C ARG A 188 -10.22 -8.43 -9.26
N VAL A 189 -9.87 -8.41 -10.54
CA VAL A 189 -10.68 -9.08 -11.58
C VAL A 189 -10.40 -10.57 -11.60
N ARG A 190 -9.13 -10.97 -11.54
CA ARG A 190 -8.69 -12.37 -11.58
C ARG A 190 -8.35 -12.87 -10.19
N GLY A 191 -8.37 -14.18 -9.99
CA GLY A 191 -7.97 -14.82 -8.74
C GLY A 191 -6.47 -14.68 -8.41
N SER A 192 -5.62 -14.31 -9.38
CA SER A 192 -4.16 -14.18 -9.26
C SER A 192 -3.61 -13.20 -10.28
N ILE A 193 -2.36 -12.73 -10.08
CA ILE A 193 -1.59 -11.89 -11.01
C ILE A 193 -2.29 -10.56 -11.32
N ASP A 194 -2.99 -10.00 -10.33
CA ASP A 194 -3.64 -8.69 -10.44
C ASP A 194 -3.15 -7.74 -9.34
N TYR A 195 -3.02 -6.46 -9.72
CA TYR A 195 -2.97 -5.38 -8.77
C TYR A 195 -4.34 -5.17 -8.11
N PRO A 196 -4.41 -4.60 -6.89
CA PRO A 196 -5.69 -4.20 -6.34
C PRO A 196 -6.33 -3.09 -7.19
N LEU A 197 -7.64 -3.17 -7.35
CA LEU A 197 -8.50 -2.10 -7.89
C LEU A 197 -9.15 -1.29 -6.76
N ALA A 198 -9.25 -1.88 -5.60
CA ALA A 198 -9.52 -1.29 -4.29
C ALA A 198 -8.92 -2.23 -3.25
N GLY A 199 -8.28 -1.69 -2.23
CA GLY A 199 -7.71 -2.48 -1.13
C GLY A 199 -7.93 -1.78 0.19
N VAL A 200 -8.26 -2.54 1.24
CA VAL A 200 -8.52 -2.06 2.59
C VAL A 200 -7.78 -2.94 3.59
N ALA A 201 -7.00 -2.29 4.46
CA ALA A 201 -6.38 -2.88 5.63
C ALA A 201 -7.07 -2.34 6.89
N VAL A 202 -7.41 -3.20 7.83
CA VAL A 202 -7.94 -2.82 9.15
C VAL A 202 -7.07 -3.47 10.20
N VAL A 203 -6.68 -2.72 11.22
CA VAL A 203 -6.10 -3.25 12.46
C VAL A 203 -6.94 -2.77 13.63
N MET A 204 -7.13 -3.63 14.65
CA MET A 204 -7.97 -3.34 15.79
C MET A 204 -7.44 -3.99 17.06
N LYS A 205 -7.41 -3.24 18.17
CA LYS A 205 -7.29 -3.78 19.52
C LYS A 205 -8.61 -3.61 20.24
N ARG A 206 -9.00 -4.61 21.02
CA ARG A 206 -10.22 -4.60 21.83
C ARG A 206 -9.90 -4.77 23.31
N SER A 207 -10.70 -4.15 24.14
CA SER A 207 -10.68 -4.31 25.59
C SER A 207 -12.12 -4.34 26.11
N ASN A 208 -12.47 -5.33 26.91
CA ASN A 208 -13.81 -5.46 27.52
C ASN A 208 -14.97 -5.38 26.51
N GLY A 209 -14.81 -6.02 25.32
CA GLY A 209 -15.83 -6.01 24.28
C GLY A 209 -15.86 -4.76 23.37
N HIS A 210 -15.15 -3.70 23.74
CA HIS A 210 -15.09 -2.42 23.00
C HIS A 210 -13.79 -2.25 22.26
N VAL A 211 -13.78 -1.41 21.24
CA VAL A 211 -12.57 -1.05 20.50
C VAL A 211 -11.68 -0.13 21.36
N ALA A 212 -10.48 -0.57 21.67
CA ALA A 212 -9.49 0.24 22.38
C ALA A 212 -8.69 1.16 21.41
N ASP A 213 -8.31 0.63 20.24
CA ASP A 213 -7.68 1.35 19.16
C ASP A 213 -7.93 0.65 17.83
N ALA A 214 -8.09 1.42 16.76
CA ALA A 214 -8.23 0.90 15.40
C ALA A 214 -7.65 1.87 14.38
N ARG A 215 -7.10 1.31 13.30
CA ARG A 215 -6.60 2.07 12.15
C ARG A 215 -7.02 1.38 10.87
N ILE A 216 -7.37 2.19 9.88
CA ILE A 216 -7.83 1.71 8.57
C ILE A 216 -7.01 2.38 7.49
N GLY A 217 -6.46 1.56 6.60
CA GLY A 217 -5.68 2.02 5.44
C GLY A 217 -6.35 1.59 4.14
N ILE A 218 -6.32 2.46 3.14
CA ILE A 218 -6.85 2.18 1.80
C ILE A 218 -5.77 2.31 0.74
N THR A 219 -5.92 1.58 -0.36
CA THR A 219 -5.02 1.63 -1.53
C THR A 219 -5.78 1.43 -2.83
N ALA A 220 -5.11 1.70 -3.94
CA ALA A 220 -5.59 1.52 -5.32
C ALA A 220 -6.73 2.46 -5.75
N VAL A 221 -7.04 3.47 -4.98
CA VAL A 221 -8.08 4.47 -5.26
C VAL A 221 -7.57 5.92 -5.23
N ASN A 222 -6.30 6.12 -4.86
CA ASN A 222 -5.62 7.41 -4.79
C ASN A 222 -4.18 7.26 -5.32
N PRO A 223 -3.47 8.36 -5.62
CA PRO A 223 -2.05 8.32 -6.00
C PRO A 223 -1.10 7.83 -4.89
N ALA A 224 -1.58 7.75 -3.66
CA ALA A 224 -0.88 7.20 -2.49
C ALA A 224 -1.78 6.23 -1.72
N PRO A 225 -1.21 5.29 -0.93
CA PRO A 225 -1.97 4.62 0.11
C PRO A 225 -2.28 5.62 1.22
N LEU A 226 -3.47 5.56 1.82
CA LEU A 226 -3.92 6.54 2.80
C LEU A 226 -4.46 5.86 4.06
N LEU A 227 -4.26 6.48 5.23
CA LEU A 227 -5.05 6.20 6.41
C LEU A 227 -6.42 6.89 6.31
N VAL A 228 -7.45 6.23 6.78
CA VAL A 228 -8.80 6.77 6.90
C VAL A 228 -8.88 7.58 8.19
N VAL A 229 -8.54 8.87 8.09
CA VAL A 229 -8.56 9.80 9.23
C VAL A 229 -9.97 9.87 9.82
N GLY A 230 -10.07 9.85 11.14
CA GLY A 230 -11.35 9.85 11.86
C GLY A 230 -11.97 8.46 12.09
N ALA A 231 -11.51 7.41 11.40
CA ALA A 231 -12.06 6.08 11.56
C ALA A 231 -11.74 5.47 12.94
N GLY A 232 -10.55 5.74 13.46
CA GLY A 232 -10.13 5.28 14.80
C GLY A 232 -10.99 5.90 15.89
N GLU A 233 -11.23 7.21 15.81
CA GLU A 233 -12.07 7.96 16.75
C GLU A 233 -13.52 7.49 16.72
N MET A 234 -14.08 7.21 15.53
CA MET A 234 -15.44 6.67 15.40
C MET A 234 -15.58 5.30 16.05
N LEU A 235 -14.56 4.47 16.00
CA LEU A 235 -14.56 3.11 16.53
C LEU A 235 -14.25 3.06 18.03
N ALA A 236 -13.38 3.93 18.52
CA ALA A 236 -12.87 3.89 19.89
C ALA A 236 -13.98 3.98 20.94
N GLY A 237 -13.89 3.12 21.95
CA GLY A 237 -14.88 3.05 23.05
C GLY A 237 -16.20 2.36 22.71
N ASN A 238 -16.42 1.97 21.45
CA ASN A 238 -17.67 1.36 21.00
C ASN A 238 -17.56 -0.16 20.83
N ALA A 239 -18.67 -0.87 21.06
CA ALA A 239 -18.85 -2.21 20.51
C ALA A 239 -19.16 -2.08 19.01
N VAL A 240 -18.53 -2.92 18.19
CA VAL A 240 -18.73 -2.86 16.74
C VAL A 240 -20.01 -3.59 16.37
N ASP A 241 -20.94 -2.87 15.78
CA ASP A 241 -22.14 -3.39 15.14
C ASP A 241 -22.16 -3.08 13.62
N GLU A 242 -23.22 -3.52 12.95
CA GLU A 242 -23.41 -3.30 11.50
C GLU A 242 -23.51 -1.81 11.16
N ALA A 243 -24.20 -1.00 11.97
CA ALA A 243 -24.42 0.42 11.71
C ALA A 243 -23.12 1.22 11.83
N LEU A 244 -22.33 0.97 12.88
CA LEU A 244 -21.03 1.60 13.07
C LEU A 244 -20.05 1.18 11.95
N ALA A 245 -20.01 -0.10 11.60
CA ALA A 245 -19.16 -0.59 10.52
C ALA A 245 -19.56 0.01 9.16
N GLU A 246 -20.85 0.23 8.90
CA GLU A 246 -21.35 0.94 7.72
C GLU A 246 -20.88 2.39 7.68
N ALA A 247 -21.06 3.13 8.80
CA ALA A 247 -20.65 4.53 8.90
C ALA A 247 -19.15 4.73 8.67
N VAL A 248 -18.32 3.81 9.18
CA VAL A 248 -16.88 3.79 8.93
C VAL A 248 -16.57 3.46 7.46
N GLY A 249 -17.35 2.57 6.85
CA GLY A 249 -17.28 2.28 5.40
C GLY A 249 -17.56 3.52 4.56
N ASP A 250 -18.59 4.28 4.90
CA ASP A 250 -18.95 5.54 4.23
C ASP A 250 -17.84 6.59 4.36
N LEU A 251 -17.21 6.70 5.53
CA LEU A 251 -16.06 7.58 5.74
C LEU A 251 -14.89 7.19 4.80
N ALA A 252 -14.55 5.91 4.74
CA ALA A 252 -13.48 5.41 3.87
C ALA A 252 -13.78 5.67 2.38
N ALA A 253 -15.02 5.49 1.94
CA ALA A 253 -15.47 5.77 0.58
C ALA A 253 -15.38 7.26 0.20
N ARG A 254 -15.61 8.18 1.14
CA ARG A 254 -15.44 9.63 0.92
C ARG A 254 -13.97 10.04 0.72
N ILE A 255 -13.04 9.36 1.41
CA ILE A 255 -11.59 9.60 1.29
C ILE A 255 -11.05 9.01 -0.01
N GLY A 256 -11.56 7.87 -0.44
CA GLY A 256 -11.22 7.23 -1.71
C GLY A 256 -11.67 8.07 -2.91
N LYS A 257 -10.73 8.40 -3.81
CA LYS A 257 -10.99 9.19 -5.04
C LYS A 257 -10.58 8.41 -6.29
N PRO A 258 -11.21 7.24 -6.55
CA PRO A 258 -10.91 6.49 -7.77
C PRO A 258 -11.30 7.30 -9.01
N LEU A 259 -10.44 7.25 -10.01
CA LEU A 259 -10.67 7.81 -11.34
C LEU A 259 -10.53 6.70 -12.38
N THR A 260 -10.74 7.01 -13.65
CA THR A 260 -10.63 6.08 -14.79
C THR A 260 -9.17 5.70 -15.11
N THR A 261 -8.37 5.45 -14.05
CA THR A 261 -6.95 5.08 -14.14
C THR A 261 -6.71 3.59 -14.35
N SER A 262 -7.71 2.77 -14.08
CA SER A 262 -7.64 1.28 -14.14
C SER A 262 -9.00 0.70 -14.51
N ALA A 263 -9.08 -0.65 -14.55
CA ALA A 263 -10.33 -1.35 -14.82
C ALA A 263 -11.41 -1.07 -13.76
N LEU A 264 -12.66 -1.35 -14.11
CA LEU A 264 -13.89 -1.06 -13.37
C LEU A 264 -14.16 0.44 -13.21
N THR A 265 -15.42 0.78 -12.99
CA THR A 265 -15.82 2.20 -12.87
C THR A 265 -15.34 2.81 -11.55
N PRO A 266 -15.09 4.12 -11.51
CA PRO A 266 -14.76 4.83 -10.29
C PRO A 266 -15.82 4.65 -9.18
N GLU A 267 -17.11 4.66 -9.55
CA GLU A 267 -18.25 4.49 -8.64
C GLU A 267 -18.21 3.12 -7.98
N TYR A 268 -18.02 2.06 -8.78
CA TYR A 268 -17.95 0.70 -8.27
C TYR A 268 -16.74 0.49 -7.36
N ARG A 269 -15.58 1.04 -7.73
CA ARG A 269 -14.38 0.94 -6.89
C ARG A 269 -14.53 1.71 -5.58
N ARG A 270 -15.22 2.86 -5.59
CA ARG A 270 -15.57 3.60 -4.37
C ARG A 270 -16.52 2.81 -3.49
N GLU A 271 -17.55 2.21 -4.07
CA GLU A 271 -18.48 1.33 -3.37
C GLU A 271 -17.76 0.13 -2.76
N MET A 272 -16.79 -0.46 -3.45
CA MET A 272 -16.01 -1.56 -2.91
C MET A 272 -15.11 -1.15 -1.74
N ILE A 273 -14.61 0.08 -1.68
CA ILE A 273 -13.95 0.61 -0.47
C ILE A 273 -14.93 0.61 0.69
N ARG A 274 -16.18 1.09 0.51
CA ARG A 274 -17.22 1.08 1.54
C ARG A 274 -17.49 -0.34 2.04
N VAL A 275 -17.83 -1.24 1.13
CA VAL A 275 -18.21 -2.63 1.44
C VAL A 275 -17.05 -3.40 2.10
N PHE A 276 -15.82 -3.24 1.58
CA PHE A 276 -14.67 -3.95 2.13
C PHE A 276 -14.23 -3.39 3.49
N THR A 277 -14.38 -2.08 3.71
CA THR A 277 -14.14 -1.49 5.02
C THR A 277 -15.13 -2.03 6.03
N LYS A 278 -16.44 -2.00 5.76
CA LYS A 278 -17.47 -2.60 6.61
C LYS A 278 -17.14 -4.05 6.96
N ARG A 279 -16.91 -4.89 5.94
CA ARG A 279 -16.62 -6.33 6.14
C ARG A 279 -15.31 -6.57 6.91
N ALA A 280 -14.29 -5.74 6.70
CA ALA A 280 -13.01 -5.89 7.39
C ALA A 280 -13.11 -5.43 8.86
N VAL A 281 -13.86 -4.37 9.15
CA VAL A 281 -14.16 -3.90 10.51
C VAL A 281 -14.91 -4.96 11.30
N LEU A 282 -16.01 -5.51 10.75
CA LEU A 282 -16.76 -6.59 11.37
C LEU A 282 -15.91 -7.84 11.60
N ALA A 283 -15.09 -8.24 10.63
CA ALA A 283 -14.20 -9.39 10.76
C ALA A 283 -13.12 -9.16 11.83
N ALA A 284 -12.51 -7.98 11.89
CA ALA A 284 -11.52 -7.64 12.93
C ALA A 284 -12.14 -7.59 14.34
N ALA A 285 -13.43 -7.26 14.44
CA ALA A 285 -14.17 -7.23 15.69
C ALA A 285 -14.64 -8.63 16.15
N ALA A 286 -14.92 -9.55 15.22
CA ALA A 286 -15.43 -10.89 15.53
C ALA A 286 -14.36 -11.83 16.08
N ASN A 287 -13.12 -11.64 15.70
CA ASN A 287 -12.00 -12.55 16.03
C ASN A 287 -11.45 -12.32 17.46
#